data_593763959c460ac78db4bb9433726fa7
#
_entry.id   593763959c460ac78db4bb9433726fa7
#
_cell.length_a   1.000
_cell.length_b   1.000
_cell.length_c   1.000
_cell.angle_alpha   90.00
_cell.angle_beta   90.00
_cell.angle_gamma   90.00
#
_symmetry.space_group_name_H-M   'P 1'
#
loop_
_entity.id
_entity.type
_entity.pdbx_description
1 polymer ?
#
loop_
_entity_poly.entity_id
_entity_poly.type
_entity_poly.pdbx_seq_one_letter_code
_entity_poly.pdbx_strand_id
1 'polypeptide(L)' 'MPTYAYACSACEHAFDVRQSFSDDPLTVCPQCEQESLRKVFS' A
#
# COMPACT_ATOMS: atom_id res chain seq x y z
N MET A 1 -13.11 8.75 -4.84
CA MET A 1 -12.00 7.80 -4.85
C MET A 1 -11.62 7.46 -3.42
N PRO A 2 -11.73 6.21 -3.05
CA PRO A 2 -11.43 5.83 -1.68
C PRO A 2 -9.94 5.92 -1.37
N THR A 3 -9.64 6.16 -0.11
CA THR A 3 -8.26 6.20 0.36
C THR A 3 -7.97 4.91 1.10
N TYR A 4 -6.88 4.27 0.74
CA TYR A 4 -6.47 3.01 1.34
C TYR A 4 -5.16 3.21 2.09
N ALA A 5 -5.06 2.59 3.25
CA ALA A 5 -3.84 2.63 4.03
C ALA A 5 -3.03 1.37 3.76
N TYR A 6 -1.75 1.56 3.47
CA TYR A 6 -0.83 0.46 3.20
C TYR A 6 0.30 0.49 4.20
N ALA A 7 0.83 -0.66 4.48
CA ALA A 7 1.98 -0.78 5.38
C ALA A 7 2.92 -1.83 4.82
N CYS A 8 4.21 -1.54 4.89
CA CYS A 8 5.25 -2.46 4.44
C CYS A 8 5.74 -3.26 5.65
N SER A 9 5.76 -4.57 5.53
CA SER A 9 6.20 -5.41 6.62
C SER A 9 7.72 -5.54 6.67
N ALA A 10 8.41 -5.11 5.61
CA ALA A 10 9.87 -5.19 5.57
C ALA A 10 10.53 -3.98 6.21
N CYS A 11 10.06 -2.79 5.88
CA CYS A 11 10.65 -1.56 6.40
C CYS A 11 9.69 -0.80 7.33
N GLU A 12 8.51 -1.34 7.57
CA GLU A 12 7.50 -0.77 8.45
C GLU A 12 7.07 0.63 8.03
N HIS A 13 7.14 0.90 6.74
CA HIS A 13 6.70 2.18 6.20
C HIS A 13 5.18 2.14 5.97
N ALA A 14 4.47 3.10 6.51
CA ALA A 14 3.02 3.17 6.36
C ALA A 14 2.65 4.46 5.65
N PHE A 15 1.68 4.37 4.74
CA PHE A 15 1.25 5.55 3.99
C PHE A 15 -0.15 5.33 3.45
N ASP A 16 -0.77 6.43 3.02
CA ASP A 16 -2.10 6.38 2.43
C ASP A 16 -2.01 6.58 0.93
N VAL A 17 -2.85 5.88 0.19
CA VAL A 17 -2.92 5.99 -1.26
C VAL A 17 -4.37 6.16 -1.68
N ARG A 18 -4.61 7.10 -2.56
CA ARG A 18 -5.95 7.30 -3.13
C ARG A 18 -6.04 6.50 -4.42
N GLN A 19 -6.90 5.53 -4.44
CA GLN A 19 -7.10 4.68 -5.60
C GLN A 19 -8.58 4.49 -5.84
N SER A 20 -8.96 4.29 -7.11
CA SER A 20 -10.33 3.88 -7.40
C SER A 20 -10.44 2.38 -7.14
N PHE A 21 -11.68 1.92 -6.93
CA PHE A 21 -11.86 0.50 -6.63
C PHE A 21 -11.57 -0.39 -7.84
N SER A 22 -11.37 0.19 -9.01
CA SER A 22 -10.97 -0.58 -10.19
C SER A 22 -9.46 -0.67 -10.32
N ASP A 23 -8.70 0.04 -9.48
CA ASP A 23 -7.25 -0.03 -9.52
C ASP A 23 -6.77 -1.28 -8.79
N ASP A 24 -5.67 -1.83 -9.28
CA ASP A 24 -5.05 -2.98 -8.61
C ASP A 24 -4.42 -2.54 -7.30
N PRO A 25 -4.46 -3.39 -6.27
CA PRO A 25 -3.80 -3.04 -5.02
C PRO A 25 -2.28 -3.03 -5.18
N LEU A 26 -1.65 -2.16 -4.39
CA LEU A 26 -0.20 -2.07 -4.40
C LEU A 26 0.39 -3.27 -3.65
N THR A 27 1.50 -3.77 -4.16
CA THR A 27 2.20 -4.89 -3.53
C THR A 27 3.66 -4.57 -3.29
N VAL A 28 4.22 -3.61 -4.03
CA VAL A 28 5.63 -3.26 -3.94
C VAL A 28 5.78 -1.97 -3.16
N CYS A 29 6.60 -2.03 -2.11
CA CYS A 29 6.88 -0.87 -1.28
C CYS A 29 7.78 0.11 -2.03
N PRO A 30 7.44 1.39 -2.08
CA PRO A 30 8.30 2.37 -2.77
C PRO A 30 9.58 2.70 -2.01
N GLN A 31 9.66 2.29 -0.75
CA GLN A 31 10.86 2.57 0.06
C GLN A 31 11.91 1.49 -0.12
N CYS A 32 11.53 0.24 0.05
CA CYS A 32 12.48 -0.86 0.00
C CYS A 32 12.36 -1.68 -1.29
N GLU A 33 11.37 -1.38 -2.12
CA GLU A 33 11.15 -2.03 -3.42
C GLU A 33 10.95 -3.54 -3.28
N GLN A 34 10.35 -3.97 -2.18
CA GLN A 34 10.04 -5.37 -1.96
C GLN A 34 8.53 -5.57 -1.96
N GLU A 35 8.11 -6.77 -2.35
CA GLU A 35 6.69 -7.10 -2.40
C GLU A 35 6.20 -7.46 -1.01
N SER A 36 6.27 -6.48 -0.10
CA SER A 36 5.85 -6.69 1.28
C SER A 36 4.80 -5.68 1.71
N LEU A 37 4.26 -4.94 0.77
CA LEU A 37 3.16 -4.03 1.05
C LEU A 37 1.88 -4.80 1.24
N ARG A 38 1.07 -4.37 2.19
CA ARG A 38 -0.24 -4.96 2.39
C ARG A 38 -1.22 -3.85 2.77
N LYS A 39 -2.47 -4.05 2.36
CA LYS A 39 -3.53 -3.11 2.68
C LYS A 39 -3.91 -3.29 4.15
N VAL A 40 -3.80 -2.23 4.92
CA VAL A 40 -4.13 -2.27 6.33
C VAL A 40 -5.59 -1.94 6.52
N PHE A 41 -6.09 -1.01 5.75
CA PHE A 41 -7.46 -0.55 5.89
C PHE A 41 -7.97 -0.02 4.56
N SER A 42 -9.27 -0.15 4.34
CA SER A 42 -9.91 0.37 3.13
C SER A 42 -11.23 1.05 3.46
#